data_96c2093dc778ec844b157d65ca8081a0
#
_entry.id   96c2093dc778ec844b157d65ca8081a0
#
_cell.length_a   1.000
_cell.length_b   1.000
_cell.length_c   1.000
_cell.angle_alpha   90.00
_cell.angle_beta   90.00
_cell.angle_gamma   90.00
#
_symmetry.space_group_name_H-M   'P 1'
#
loop_
_entity.id
_entity.type
_entity.pdbx_description
1 polymer ?
#
loop_
_entity_poly.entity_id
_entity_poly.type
_entity_poly.pdbx_seq_one_letter_code
_entity_poly.pdbx_strand_id
1 'polypeptide(L)'
;LCYIEQDGKYLMLHRTVKENDINKDKWIGVGGHFEKGESPEECLLREVWEETGYTLTSWRYRGIVTFVYGEDVVEYMSLYTADGFTGTPIACDEGELEWVEKSKIGDLELWEGDRIFFELLENEQPFFSLKLVYNTDDVLEYAALDGKEMKDFRRREC
;
A
#
# COMPACT_ATOMS: atom_id res chain seq x y z
N LEU A 1 0.86 -4.39 3.98
CA LEU A 1 1.09 -3.65 2.75
C LEU A 1 2.54 -3.22 2.68
N CYS A 2 3.23 -3.58 1.60
CA CYS A 2 4.65 -3.30 1.43
C CYS A 2 4.94 -2.66 0.08
N TYR A 3 5.75 -1.62 0.10
CA TYR A 3 6.33 -1.03 -1.10
C TYR A 3 7.83 -1.30 -1.10
N ILE A 4 8.25 -2.19 -2.00
CA ILE A 4 9.67 -2.53 -2.20
C ILE A 4 10.27 -1.44 -3.07
N GLU A 5 11.42 -0.91 -2.67
CA GLU A 5 12.06 0.19 -3.40
C GLU A 5 13.46 -0.16 -3.88
N GLN A 6 13.78 0.26 -5.08
CA GLN A 6 15.09 0.10 -5.70
C GLN A 6 15.29 1.16 -6.78
N ASP A 7 16.43 1.83 -6.78
CA ASP A 7 16.84 2.78 -7.83
C ASP A 7 15.80 3.88 -8.12
N GLY A 8 15.19 4.42 -7.05
CA GLY A 8 14.18 5.47 -7.17
C GLY A 8 12.81 4.99 -7.64
N LYS A 9 12.56 3.68 -7.59
CA LYS A 9 11.31 3.06 -8.02
C LYS A 9 10.67 2.28 -6.88
N TYR A 10 9.34 2.16 -6.94
CA TYR A 10 8.58 1.21 -6.14
C TYR A 10 8.11 0.04 -7.01
N LEU A 11 8.09 -1.16 -6.44
CA LEU A 11 7.44 -2.31 -7.07
C LEU A 11 5.94 -2.21 -6.80
N MET A 12 5.17 -2.01 -7.86
CA MET A 12 3.73 -1.84 -7.80
C MET A 12 3.02 -3.04 -8.39
N LEU A 13 1.89 -3.41 -7.78
CA LEU A 13 1.01 -4.46 -8.25
C LEU A 13 -0.25 -3.83 -8.88
N HIS A 14 -0.45 -4.09 -10.17
CA HIS A 14 -1.68 -3.72 -10.87
C HIS A 14 -2.70 -4.85 -10.74
N ARG A 15 -3.77 -4.63 -10.01
CA ARG A 15 -4.79 -5.64 -9.70
C ARG A 15 -5.74 -5.82 -10.88
N THR A 16 -5.48 -6.80 -11.73
CA THR A 16 -6.25 -6.99 -12.98
C THR A 16 -7.02 -8.30 -13.06
N VAL A 17 -6.82 -9.24 -12.14
CA VAL A 17 -7.27 -10.63 -12.32
C VAL A 17 -8.67 -10.90 -11.75
N LYS A 18 -8.99 -10.39 -10.56
CA LYS A 18 -10.25 -10.69 -9.87
C LYS A 18 -11.33 -9.66 -10.17
N GLU A 19 -12.47 -10.11 -10.75
CA GLU A 19 -13.59 -9.22 -11.11
C GLU A 19 -14.27 -8.55 -9.91
N ASN A 20 -14.39 -9.26 -8.77
CA ASN A 20 -15.05 -8.76 -7.56
C ASN A 20 -14.06 -8.15 -6.56
N ASP A 21 -12.87 -7.81 -7.00
CA ASP A 21 -11.85 -7.20 -6.16
C ASP A 21 -12.14 -5.71 -5.96
N ILE A 22 -12.22 -5.25 -4.71
CA ILE A 22 -12.35 -3.83 -4.37
C ILE A 22 -11.20 -3.00 -4.95
N ASN A 23 -10.02 -3.62 -5.12
CA ASN A 23 -8.83 -3.01 -5.72
C ASN A 23 -8.75 -3.18 -7.24
N LYS A 24 -9.80 -3.69 -7.89
CA LYS A 24 -9.81 -3.95 -9.33
C LYS A 24 -9.32 -2.72 -10.12
N ASP A 25 -8.35 -2.97 -11.00
CA ASP A 25 -7.69 -1.98 -11.87
C ASP A 25 -6.84 -0.94 -11.13
N LYS A 26 -6.74 -1.02 -9.81
CA LYS A 26 -5.88 -0.11 -9.04
C LYS A 26 -4.46 -0.65 -8.91
N TRP A 27 -3.53 0.27 -8.77
CA TRP A 27 -2.14 -0.01 -8.47
C TRP A 27 -1.92 0.10 -6.96
N ILE A 28 -1.41 -0.96 -6.36
CA ILE A 28 -1.15 -1.02 -4.91
C ILE A 28 0.24 -1.62 -4.66
N GLY A 29 0.63 -1.69 -3.40
CA GLY A 29 1.81 -2.45 -2.99
C GLY A 29 1.51 -3.94 -2.91
N VAL A 30 2.48 -4.73 -2.48
CA VAL A 30 2.33 -6.16 -2.23
C VAL A 30 1.98 -6.40 -0.76
N GLY A 31 1.27 -7.49 -0.47
CA GLY A 31 0.87 -7.82 0.88
C GLY A 31 -0.38 -8.69 0.91
N GLY A 32 -0.86 -8.94 2.10
CA GLY A 32 -2.05 -9.74 2.30
C GLY A 32 -2.44 -9.80 3.77
N HIS A 33 -3.37 -10.69 4.08
CA HIS A 33 -3.91 -10.84 5.43
C HIS A 33 -2.99 -11.67 6.32
N PHE A 34 -2.95 -11.32 7.60
CA PHE A 34 -2.24 -12.12 8.61
C PHE A 34 -2.88 -13.51 8.70
N GLU A 35 -2.05 -14.52 8.76
CA GLU A 35 -2.47 -15.87 9.14
C GLU A 35 -2.40 -16.01 10.66
N LYS A 36 -3.10 -17.01 11.18
CA LYS A 36 -3.17 -17.24 12.62
C LYS A 36 -1.78 -17.36 13.25
N GLY A 37 -1.51 -16.50 14.22
CA GLY A 37 -0.27 -16.49 14.97
C GLY A 37 0.89 -15.78 14.29
N GLU A 38 0.70 -15.22 13.10
CA GLU A 38 1.75 -14.45 12.45
C GLU A 38 1.92 -13.06 13.08
N SER A 39 3.18 -12.66 13.28
CA SER A 39 3.50 -11.26 13.50
C SER A 39 3.38 -10.47 12.20
N PRO A 40 3.32 -9.12 12.25
CA PRO A 40 3.37 -8.32 11.04
C PRO A 40 4.57 -8.64 10.14
N GLU A 41 5.74 -8.89 10.71
CA GLU A 41 6.97 -9.22 9.97
C GLU A 41 6.90 -10.60 9.32
N GLU A 42 6.34 -11.57 10.01
CA GLU A 42 6.13 -12.91 9.43
C GLU A 42 5.17 -12.87 8.25
N CYS A 43 4.07 -12.13 8.37
CA CYS A 43 3.13 -11.90 7.28
C CYS A 43 3.81 -11.16 6.11
N LEU A 44 4.58 -10.13 6.40
CA LEU A 44 5.32 -9.36 5.41
C LEU A 44 6.23 -10.27 4.57
N LEU A 45 7.07 -11.05 5.23
CA LEU A 45 8.03 -11.93 4.54
C LEU A 45 7.34 -13.00 3.71
N ARG A 46 6.29 -13.61 4.23
CA ARG A 46 5.53 -14.63 3.53
C ARG A 46 4.80 -14.08 2.31
N GLU A 47 4.06 -12.99 2.47
CA GLU A 47 3.28 -12.40 1.37
C GLU A 47 4.18 -11.85 0.26
N VAL A 48 5.29 -11.20 0.61
CA VAL A 48 6.22 -10.71 -0.40
C VAL A 48 6.81 -11.87 -1.19
N TRP A 49 7.20 -12.97 -0.52
CA TRP A 49 7.73 -14.15 -1.20
C TRP A 49 6.69 -14.79 -2.11
N GLU A 50 5.46 -14.95 -1.63
CA GLU A 50 4.37 -15.56 -2.41
C GLU A 50 4.02 -14.74 -3.65
N GLU A 51 3.96 -13.43 -3.53
CA GLU A 51 3.53 -12.55 -4.62
C GLU A 51 4.65 -12.19 -5.60
N THR A 52 5.89 -12.11 -5.14
CA THR A 52 7.01 -11.59 -5.96
C THR A 52 8.13 -12.57 -6.21
N GLY A 53 8.28 -13.58 -5.36
CA GLY A 53 9.45 -14.48 -5.37
C GLY A 53 10.66 -13.90 -4.65
N TYR A 54 10.57 -12.68 -4.16
CA TYR A 54 11.66 -12.05 -3.42
C TYR A 54 11.63 -12.41 -1.94
N THR A 55 12.82 -12.53 -1.36
CA THR A 55 13.02 -12.63 0.09
C THR A 55 13.58 -11.31 0.57
N LEU A 56 12.83 -10.61 1.42
CA LEU A 56 13.28 -9.34 1.98
C LEU A 56 14.43 -9.54 2.96
N THR A 57 15.42 -8.67 2.89
CA THR A 57 16.57 -8.63 3.79
C THR A 57 16.64 -7.35 4.63
N SER A 58 15.93 -6.31 4.22
CA SER A 58 15.87 -5.04 4.93
C SER A 58 14.51 -4.38 4.71
N TRP A 59 13.87 -3.98 5.80
CA TRP A 59 12.56 -3.32 5.76
C TRP A 59 12.39 -2.35 6.93
N ARG A 60 11.41 -1.47 6.79
CA ARG A 60 11.04 -0.52 7.84
C ARG A 60 9.53 -0.53 8.05
N TYR A 61 9.09 -0.60 9.30
CA TYR A 61 7.68 -0.46 9.66
C TYR A 61 7.37 1.04 9.72
N ARG A 62 6.58 1.52 8.76
CA ARG A 62 6.38 2.96 8.55
C ARG A 62 5.16 3.51 9.25
N GLY A 63 4.12 2.72 9.41
CA GLY A 63 2.89 3.18 10.03
C GLY A 63 1.75 2.17 9.94
N ILE A 64 0.60 2.58 10.46
CA ILE A 64 -0.65 1.82 10.35
C ILE A 64 -1.64 2.67 9.55
N VAL A 65 -2.24 2.06 8.52
CA VAL A 65 -3.30 2.68 7.75
C VAL A 65 -4.62 1.99 8.09
N THR A 66 -5.57 2.76 8.61
CA THR A 66 -6.92 2.30 8.86
C THR A 66 -7.77 2.63 7.63
N PHE A 67 -8.12 1.60 6.88
CA PHE A 67 -8.90 1.71 5.64
C PHE A 67 -10.34 1.35 5.93
N VAL A 68 -11.25 2.31 5.72
CA VAL A 68 -12.70 2.11 5.89
C VAL A 68 -13.37 2.35 4.55
N TYR A 69 -14.17 1.38 4.12
CA TYR A 69 -14.89 1.46 2.85
C TYR A 69 -16.37 1.14 3.08
N GLY A 70 -17.24 2.13 2.88
CA GLY A 70 -18.66 1.99 3.17
C GLY A 70 -18.91 1.70 4.65
N GLU A 71 -19.91 0.87 4.95
CA GLU A 71 -20.29 0.53 6.31
C GLU A 71 -19.68 -0.80 6.81
N ASP A 72 -19.24 -1.66 5.87
CA ASP A 72 -18.93 -3.06 6.19
C ASP A 72 -17.45 -3.43 6.09
N VAL A 73 -16.64 -2.65 5.42
CA VAL A 73 -15.23 -2.99 5.20
C VAL A 73 -14.33 -2.11 6.06
N VAL A 74 -13.57 -2.75 6.94
CA VAL A 74 -12.53 -2.09 7.74
C VAL A 74 -11.28 -2.97 7.71
N GLU A 75 -10.15 -2.38 7.31
CA GLU A 75 -8.87 -3.05 7.33
C GLU A 75 -7.85 -2.20 8.09
N TYR A 76 -7.07 -2.84 8.94
CA TYR A 76 -5.94 -2.22 9.62
C TYR A 76 -4.68 -2.74 8.95
N MET A 77 -4.03 -1.89 8.16
CA MET A 77 -2.90 -2.28 7.34
C MET A 77 -1.58 -1.85 7.97
N SER A 78 -0.71 -2.80 8.24
CA SER A 78 0.68 -2.51 8.60
C SER A 78 1.42 -2.08 7.35
N LEU A 79 1.89 -0.84 7.31
CA LEU A 79 2.57 -0.26 6.15
C LEU A 79 4.08 -0.37 6.30
N TYR A 80 4.70 -1.03 5.32
CA TYR A 80 6.15 -1.24 5.26
C TYR A 80 6.74 -0.67 3.98
N THR A 81 8.00 -0.25 4.06
CA THR A 81 8.87 -0.10 2.90
C THR A 81 10.04 -1.06 3.05
N ALA A 82 10.58 -1.53 1.94
CA ALA A 82 11.71 -2.46 1.93
C ALA A 82 12.70 -2.08 0.84
N ASP A 83 13.99 -2.00 1.19
CA ASP A 83 15.05 -1.58 0.28
C ASP A 83 16.12 -2.67 0.07
N GLY A 84 15.96 -3.83 0.69
CA GLY A 84 16.87 -4.95 0.54
C GLY A 84 16.11 -6.25 0.27
N PHE A 85 16.49 -6.96 -0.77
CA PHE A 85 15.86 -8.25 -1.12
C PHE A 85 16.79 -9.08 -1.97
N THR A 86 16.53 -10.40 -1.99
CA THR A 86 17.21 -11.37 -2.84
C THR A 86 16.17 -12.23 -3.54
N GLY A 87 16.61 -13.06 -4.46
CA GLY A 87 15.75 -14.01 -5.16
C GLY A 87 15.44 -13.59 -6.58
N THR A 88 14.61 -14.39 -7.23
CA THR A 88 14.21 -14.22 -8.63
C THR A 88 12.72 -13.90 -8.69
N PRO A 89 12.31 -12.87 -9.45
CA PRO A 89 10.91 -12.52 -9.55
C PRO A 89 10.08 -13.62 -10.20
N ILE A 90 8.85 -13.79 -9.71
CA ILE A 90 7.86 -14.72 -10.28
C ILE A 90 6.65 -13.92 -10.77
N ALA A 91 5.81 -14.57 -11.60
CA ALA A 91 4.53 -13.99 -11.99
C ALA A 91 3.58 -13.98 -10.78
N CYS A 92 2.89 -12.87 -10.57
CA CYS A 92 1.91 -12.73 -9.50
C CYS A 92 0.54 -13.19 -9.99
N ASP A 93 -0.15 -14.03 -9.19
CA ASP A 93 -1.48 -14.55 -9.54
C ASP A 93 -2.59 -13.49 -9.43
N GLU A 94 -2.34 -12.38 -8.76
CA GLU A 94 -3.34 -11.34 -8.50
C GLU A 94 -3.30 -10.17 -9.47
N GLY A 95 -2.29 -10.11 -10.32
CA GLY A 95 -2.12 -9.04 -11.29
C GLY A 95 -0.72 -8.99 -11.86
N GLU A 96 -0.34 -7.82 -12.33
CA GLU A 96 0.97 -7.56 -12.93
C GLU A 96 1.85 -6.72 -12.02
N LEU A 97 3.09 -7.16 -11.80
CA LEU A 97 4.10 -6.42 -11.05
C LEU A 97 4.92 -5.56 -12.00
N GLU A 98 5.13 -4.31 -11.62
CA GLU A 98 5.93 -3.37 -12.41
C GLU A 98 6.71 -2.44 -11.50
N TRP A 99 7.97 -2.20 -11.82
CA TRP A 99 8.78 -1.17 -11.18
C TRP A 99 8.41 0.19 -11.76
N VAL A 100 7.89 1.09 -10.92
CA VAL A 100 7.42 2.41 -11.32
C VAL A 100 8.24 3.48 -10.62
N GLU A 101 8.74 4.44 -11.39
CA GLU A 101 9.46 5.57 -10.81
C GLU A 101 8.60 6.30 -9.78
N LYS A 102 9.18 6.63 -8.63
CA LYS A 102 8.46 7.33 -7.54
C LYS A 102 7.81 8.63 -8.02
N SER A 103 8.47 9.34 -8.92
CA SER A 103 7.93 10.58 -9.51
C SER A 103 6.69 10.36 -10.38
N LYS A 104 6.43 9.13 -10.83
CA LYS A 104 5.32 8.77 -11.71
C LYS A 104 4.19 8.02 -11.00
N ILE A 105 4.36 7.69 -9.72
CA ILE A 105 3.33 6.99 -8.95
C ILE A 105 2.01 7.76 -8.97
N GLY A 106 2.06 9.09 -8.89
CA GLY A 106 0.87 9.94 -8.90
C GLY A 106 0.04 9.89 -10.18
N ASP A 107 0.62 9.39 -11.28
CA ASP A 107 -0.08 9.26 -12.57
C ASP A 107 -0.86 7.94 -12.68
N LEU A 108 -0.67 7.03 -11.73
CA LEU A 108 -1.34 5.74 -11.72
C LEU A 108 -2.75 5.86 -11.13
N GLU A 109 -3.59 4.87 -11.44
CA GLU A 109 -4.88 4.74 -10.76
C GLU A 109 -4.67 4.16 -9.37
N LEU A 110 -4.69 5.06 -8.39
CA LEU A 110 -4.49 4.76 -6.97
C LEU A 110 -5.79 5.00 -6.21
N TRP A 111 -5.88 4.41 -5.02
CA TRP A 111 -6.78 4.95 -4.00
C TRP A 111 -6.32 6.37 -3.66
N GLU A 112 -7.25 7.29 -3.55
CA GLU A 112 -6.92 8.72 -3.29
C GLU A 112 -6.08 8.91 -2.03
N GLY A 113 -6.39 8.15 -0.97
CA GLY A 113 -5.65 8.20 0.29
C GLY A 113 -4.23 7.67 0.21
N ASP A 114 -3.93 6.80 -0.77
CA ASP A 114 -2.57 6.29 -0.96
C ASP A 114 -1.61 7.43 -1.33
N ARG A 115 -2.10 8.46 -2.02
CA ARG A 115 -1.31 9.66 -2.33
C ARG A 115 -0.82 10.35 -1.07
N ILE A 116 -1.65 10.32 -0.01
CA ILE A 116 -1.30 10.91 1.28
C ILE A 116 -0.13 10.16 1.89
N PHE A 117 -0.23 8.82 1.99
CA PHE A 117 0.87 8.10 2.64
C PHE A 117 2.14 8.03 1.79
N PHE A 118 2.06 8.07 0.46
CA PHE A 118 3.27 8.18 -0.37
C PHE A 118 4.03 9.48 -0.05
N GLU A 119 3.33 10.57 0.17
CA GLU A 119 3.95 11.83 0.56
C GLU A 119 4.57 11.76 1.97
N LEU A 120 3.86 11.12 2.91
CA LEU A 120 4.40 10.90 4.25
C LEU A 120 5.67 10.04 4.21
N LEU A 121 5.69 9.00 3.36
CA LEU A 121 6.88 8.17 3.16
C LEU A 121 8.03 8.97 2.56
N GLU A 122 7.77 9.77 1.54
CA GLU A 122 8.79 10.61 0.88
C GLU A 122 9.39 11.63 1.85
N ASN A 123 8.58 12.20 2.72
CA ASN A 123 9.02 13.16 3.72
C ASN A 123 9.64 12.51 4.97
N GLU A 124 9.84 11.19 4.96
CA GLU A 124 10.40 10.45 6.10
C GLU A 124 9.64 10.72 7.41
N GLN A 125 8.32 10.84 7.33
CA GLN A 125 7.49 11.01 8.51
C GLN A 125 7.76 9.88 9.50
N PRO A 126 7.99 10.18 10.80
CA PRO A 126 8.09 9.14 11.84
C PRO A 126 6.84 8.26 11.85
N PHE A 127 6.93 7.08 12.44
CA PHE A 127 5.83 6.12 12.49
C PHE A 127 4.49 6.82 12.71
N PHE A 128 3.53 6.58 11.81
CA PHE A 128 2.26 7.32 11.80
C PHE A 128 1.05 6.39 11.78
N SER A 129 -0.08 6.92 12.19
CA SER A 129 -1.39 6.29 12.06
C SER A 129 -2.25 7.15 11.12
N LEU A 130 -2.62 6.59 9.98
CA LEU A 130 -3.41 7.29 8.98
C LEU A 130 -4.76 6.60 8.81
N LYS A 131 -5.85 7.32 9.08
CA LYS A 131 -7.21 6.81 8.85
C LYS A 131 -7.77 7.40 7.57
N LEU A 132 -8.30 6.53 6.72
CA LEU A 132 -8.89 6.89 5.43
C LEU A 132 -10.29 6.30 5.35
N VAL A 133 -11.29 7.14 5.09
CA VAL A 133 -12.68 6.69 4.99
C VAL A 133 -13.22 7.00 3.60
N TYR A 134 -13.64 5.94 2.91
CA TYR A 134 -14.20 6.00 1.56
C TYR A 134 -15.68 5.67 1.57
N ASN A 135 -16.42 6.28 0.64
CA ASN A 135 -17.77 5.81 0.32
C ASN A 135 -17.70 4.65 -0.69
N THR A 136 -18.85 4.09 -1.06
CA THR A 136 -18.92 2.96 -2.00
C THR A 136 -18.69 3.34 -3.45
N ASP A 137 -18.49 4.61 -3.75
CA ASP A 137 -18.09 5.12 -5.07
C ASP A 137 -16.58 5.38 -5.15
N ASP A 138 -15.80 4.81 -4.22
CA ASP A 138 -14.34 4.97 -4.11
C ASP A 138 -13.89 6.41 -3.82
N VAL A 139 -14.79 7.25 -3.31
CA VAL A 139 -14.46 8.64 -2.97
C VAL A 139 -13.98 8.75 -1.53
N LEU A 140 -12.80 9.36 -1.34
CA LEU A 140 -12.25 9.63 -0.01
C LEU A 140 -13.03 10.79 0.63
N GLU A 141 -13.74 10.49 1.72
CA GLU A 141 -14.56 11.47 2.43
C GLU A 141 -13.90 12.06 3.68
N TYR A 142 -13.01 11.29 4.28
CA TYR A 142 -12.37 11.68 5.54
C TYR A 142 -10.97 11.11 5.62
N ALA A 143 -10.04 11.90 6.17
CA ALA A 143 -8.68 11.45 6.49
C ALA A 143 -8.25 12.05 7.81
N ALA A 144 -7.52 11.27 8.62
CA ALA A 144 -6.95 11.71 9.88
C ALA A 144 -5.53 11.17 10.04
N LEU A 145 -4.61 12.02 10.46
CA LEU A 145 -3.22 11.68 10.74
C LEU A 145 -2.96 11.79 12.24
N ASP A 146 -2.53 10.68 12.84
CA ASP A 146 -2.27 10.58 14.28
C ASP A 146 -3.43 11.10 15.15
N GLY A 147 -4.67 10.78 14.71
CA GLY A 147 -5.88 11.17 15.40
C GLY A 147 -6.39 12.58 15.09
N LYS A 148 -5.71 13.31 14.21
CA LYS A 148 -6.10 14.68 13.83
C LYS A 148 -6.66 14.71 12.42
N GLU A 149 -7.86 15.27 12.26
CA GLU A 149 -8.49 15.42 10.96
C GLU A 149 -7.63 16.23 9.99
N MET A 150 -7.48 15.72 8.77
CA MET A 150 -6.81 16.41 7.68
C MET A 150 -7.87 17.10 6.81
N LYS A 151 -7.86 18.44 6.77
CA LYS A 151 -8.87 19.20 6.03
C LYS A 151 -8.51 19.47 4.58
N ASP A 152 -7.23 19.35 4.21
CA ASP A 152 -6.71 19.81 2.92
C ASP A 152 -6.40 18.71 1.92
N PHE A 153 -6.76 17.46 2.19
CA PHE A 153 -6.42 16.33 1.31
C PHE A 153 -7.11 16.40 -0.07
N ARG A 154 -8.20 17.17 -0.20
CA ARG A 154 -8.95 17.33 -1.46
C ARG A 154 -8.39 18.39 -2.40
N ARG A 155 -7.39 19.17 -1.97
CA ARG A 155 -6.86 20.31 -2.74
C ARG A 155 -5.74 19.97 -3.71
N ARG A 156 -5.43 18.70 -3.89
CA ARG A 156 -4.29 18.24 -4.70
C ARG A 156 -4.66 17.82 -6.12
N GLU A 157 -5.89 18.10 -6.54
CA GLU A 157 -6.30 17.97 -7.93
C GLU A 157 -5.88 19.23 -8.69
N CYS A 158 -4.65 19.26 -9.13
CA CYS A 158 -4.21 20.21 -10.15
C CYS A 158 -3.37 19.47 -11.17
#